data_d3a960f1217521e40d53c58d7eb6c295
#
_entry.id   d3a960f1217521e40d53c58d7eb6c295
#
_cell.length_a   1.000
_cell.length_b   1.000
_cell.length_c   1.000
_cell.angle_alpha   90.00
_cell.angle_beta   90.00
_cell.angle_gamma   90.00
#
_symmetry.space_group_name_H-M   'P 1'
#
loop_
_entity.id
_entity.type
_entity.pdbx_description
1 polymer ?
#
loop_
_entity_poly.entity_id
_entity_poly.type
_entity_poly.pdbx_seq_one_letter_code
_entity_poly.pdbx_strand_id
1 'polypeptide(L)'
;MKQTKTIFLISKIREKANKFILADLAQHGITKLAPSHGDMLACLCQRERVTMKEISDSIHRTKPTVTVLVNKLAELGLVKKFQAAEDSRVIYVELTEQGKALQKLFEKVSADLVQKVFQNMEQEEMKKLEISLQKILDNLG
;
A
#
# COMPACT_ATOMS: atom_id res chain seq x y z
N MET A 1 2.58 35.41 6.62
CA MET A 1 1.91 34.20 6.19
C MET A 1 1.48 33.39 7.40
N LYS A 2 0.23 32.95 7.41
CA LYS A 2 -0.32 32.18 8.54
C LYS A 2 0.31 30.80 8.54
N GLN A 3 0.93 30.41 9.65
CA GLN A 3 1.46 29.05 9.79
C GLN A 3 0.30 28.06 9.86
N THR A 4 0.41 26.98 9.08
CA THR A 4 -0.58 25.90 9.12
C THR A 4 0.04 24.64 9.70
N LYS A 5 -0.77 23.81 10.32
CA LYS A 5 -0.34 22.50 10.82
C LYS A 5 -0.57 21.38 9.79
N THR A 6 -0.95 21.74 8.57
CA THR A 6 -1.41 20.77 7.55
C THR A 6 -0.37 19.67 7.30
N ILE A 7 0.85 20.05 6.95
CA ILE A 7 1.89 19.06 6.64
C ILE A 7 2.26 18.24 7.87
N PHE A 8 2.33 18.89 9.04
CA PHE A 8 2.58 18.19 10.30
C PHE A 8 1.50 17.14 10.58
N LEU A 9 0.22 17.51 10.41
CA LEU A 9 -0.90 16.59 10.63
C LEU A 9 -0.87 15.42 9.65
N ILE A 10 -0.62 15.69 8.38
CA ILE A 10 -0.49 14.64 7.36
C ILE A 10 0.60 13.65 7.76
N SER A 11 1.76 14.15 8.17
CA SER A 11 2.89 13.33 8.61
C SER A 11 2.54 12.48 9.84
N LYS A 12 1.92 13.09 10.84
CA LYS A 12 1.53 12.37 12.07
C LYS A 12 0.43 11.34 11.83
N ILE A 13 -0.52 11.67 10.96
CA ILE A 13 -1.57 10.71 10.56
C ILE A 13 -0.93 9.50 9.88
N ARG A 14 0.00 9.73 8.95
CA ARG A 14 0.69 8.63 8.25
C ARG A 14 1.47 7.75 9.23
N GLU A 15 2.19 8.36 10.16
CA GLU A 15 2.94 7.64 11.20
C GLU A 15 2.02 6.75 12.04
N LYS A 16 0.91 7.33 12.54
CA LYS A 16 -0.04 6.59 13.37
C LYS A 16 -0.79 5.52 12.60
N ALA A 17 -1.15 5.79 11.35
CA ALA A 17 -1.80 4.79 10.48
C ALA A 17 -0.87 3.59 10.26
N ASN A 18 0.40 3.82 10.00
CA ASN A 18 1.38 2.75 9.83
C ASN A 18 1.53 1.92 11.11
N LYS A 19 1.57 2.56 12.27
CA LYS A 19 1.63 1.85 13.57
C LYS A 19 0.40 0.99 13.79
N PHE A 20 -0.77 1.51 13.45
CA PHE A 20 -2.03 0.77 13.57
C PHE A 20 -2.00 -0.50 12.68
N ILE A 21 -1.59 -0.35 11.42
CA ILE A 21 -1.50 -1.47 10.47
C ILE A 21 -0.55 -2.55 11.01
N LEU A 22 0.65 -2.15 11.45
CA LEU A 22 1.64 -3.10 11.95
C LEU A 22 1.16 -3.81 13.23
N ALA A 23 0.49 -3.10 14.13
CA ALA A 23 -0.05 -3.70 15.35
C ALA A 23 -1.17 -4.70 15.05
N ASP A 24 -2.06 -4.37 14.12
CA ASP A 24 -3.15 -5.26 13.71
C ASP A 24 -2.61 -6.51 13.03
N LEU A 25 -1.64 -6.37 12.13
CA LEU A 25 -0.97 -7.49 11.49
C LEU A 25 -0.25 -8.38 12.52
N ALA A 26 0.40 -7.79 13.51
CA ALA A 26 1.09 -8.53 14.56
C ALA A 26 0.13 -9.40 15.38
N GLN A 27 -1.08 -8.92 15.62
CA GLN A 27 -2.13 -9.71 16.30
C GLN A 27 -2.51 -10.97 15.51
N HIS A 28 -2.28 -10.97 14.20
CA HIS A 28 -2.52 -12.11 13.33
C HIS A 28 -1.24 -12.92 13.04
N GLY A 29 -0.16 -12.67 13.79
CA GLY A 29 1.10 -13.40 13.65
C GLY A 29 2.00 -12.92 12.53
N ILE A 30 1.71 -11.78 11.92
CA ILE A 30 2.50 -11.23 10.82
C ILE A 30 3.37 -10.10 11.34
N THR A 31 4.69 -10.31 11.41
CA THR A 31 5.63 -9.37 12.01
C THR A 31 6.76 -8.94 11.06
N LYS A 32 6.83 -9.51 9.85
CA LYS A 32 7.98 -9.31 8.94
C LYS A 32 7.68 -8.39 7.77
N LEU A 33 6.46 -7.84 7.68
CA LEU A 33 6.05 -7.00 6.55
C LEU A 33 5.95 -5.54 6.96
N ALA A 34 6.36 -4.66 6.05
CA ALA A 34 6.20 -3.22 6.18
C ALA A 34 4.86 -2.79 5.56
N PRO A 35 4.33 -1.59 5.91
CA PRO A 35 3.09 -1.09 5.28
C PRO A 35 3.14 -1.04 3.76
N SER A 36 4.31 -0.76 3.16
CA SER A 36 4.48 -0.75 1.70
C SER A 36 4.19 -2.11 1.05
N HIS A 37 4.36 -3.21 1.79
CA HIS A 37 3.99 -4.54 1.30
C HIS A 37 2.47 -4.66 1.16
N GLY A 38 1.70 -4.02 2.04
CA GLY A 38 0.24 -3.95 1.94
C GLY A 38 -0.21 -3.25 0.67
N ASP A 39 0.40 -2.10 0.38
CA ASP A 39 0.11 -1.35 -0.86
C ASP A 39 0.41 -2.20 -2.10
N MET A 40 1.50 -2.95 -2.07
CA MET A 40 1.90 -3.84 -3.15
C MET A 40 0.92 -5.00 -3.33
N LEU A 41 0.50 -5.62 -2.24
CA LEU A 41 -0.48 -6.71 -2.29
C LEU A 41 -1.83 -6.22 -2.82
N ALA A 42 -2.24 -5.01 -2.45
CA ALA A 42 -3.46 -4.39 -3.00
C ALA A 42 -3.36 -4.19 -4.51
N CYS A 43 -2.20 -3.77 -5.00
CA CYS A 43 -1.94 -3.64 -6.44
C CYS A 43 -2.05 -4.99 -7.16
N LEU A 44 -1.49 -6.04 -6.56
CA LEU A 44 -1.46 -7.38 -7.14
C LEU A 44 -2.82 -8.07 -7.15
N CYS A 45 -3.74 -7.69 -6.27
CA CYS A 45 -5.04 -8.36 -6.19
C CYS A 45 -6.00 -7.95 -7.30
N GLN A 46 -5.77 -6.81 -7.95
CA GLN A 46 -6.65 -6.30 -9.00
C GLN A 46 -6.40 -6.93 -10.36
N ARG A 47 -5.27 -7.61 -10.53
CA ARG A 47 -4.88 -8.25 -11.79
C ARG A 47 -4.26 -9.60 -11.51
N GLU A 48 -4.35 -10.51 -12.48
CA GLU A 48 -3.71 -11.82 -12.39
C GLU A 48 -2.20 -11.68 -12.25
N ARG A 49 -1.61 -10.73 -12.99
CA ARG A 49 -0.19 -10.42 -12.93
C ARG A 49 0.05 -8.94 -13.19
N VAL A 50 1.14 -8.39 -12.65
CA VAL A 50 1.56 -7.01 -12.85
C VAL A 50 3.04 -6.97 -13.13
N THR A 51 3.49 -5.97 -13.91
CA THR A 51 4.91 -5.77 -14.14
C THR A 51 5.54 -5.03 -12.97
N MET A 52 6.84 -5.16 -12.82
CA MET A 52 7.61 -4.39 -11.81
C MET A 52 7.41 -2.88 -12.00
N LYS A 53 7.34 -2.43 -13.25
CA LYS A 53 7.10 -1.02 -13.57
C LYS A 53 5.71 -0.57 -13.10
N GLU A 54 4.69 -1.38 -13.36
CA GLU A 54 3.31 -1.08 -12.93
C GLU A 54 3.21 -0.98 -11.41
N ILE A 55 3.92 -1.84 -10.67
CA ILE A 55 3.99 -1.77 -9.22
C ILE A 55 4.65 -0.45 -8.79
N SER A 56 5.79 -0.11 -9.36
CA SER A 56 6.53 1.12 -9.05
C SER A 56 5.64 2.36 -9.25
N ASP A 57 4.92 2.42 -10.36
CA ASP A 57 4.03 3.53 -10.67
C ASP A 57 2.84 3.58 -9.69
N SER A 58 2.28 2.41 -9.35
CA SER A 58 1.09 2.31 -8.49
C SER A 58 1.37 2.71 -7.04
N ILE A 59 2.49 2.28 -6.48
CA ILE A 59 2.82 2.57 -5.07
C ILE A 59 3.72 3.80 -4.90
N HIS A 60 4.08 4.47 -6.00
CA HIS A 60 4.93 5.68 -6.01
C HIS A 60 6.28 5.46 -5.34
N ARG A 61 6.94 4.35 -5.66
CA ARG A 61 8.27 4.02 -5.16
C ARG A 61 9.23 3.79 -6.32
N THR A 62 10.53 3.97 -6.06
CA THR A 62 11.58 3.75 -7.06
C THR A 62 11.72 2.27 -7.39
N LYS A 63 12.26 1.97 -8.56
CA LYS A 63 12.52 0.59 -9.00
C LYS A 63 13.38 -0.20 -8.00
N PRO A 64 14.49 0.34 -7.47
CA PRO A 64 15.29 -0.39 -6.47
C PRO A 64 14.49 -0.73 -5.20
N THR A 65 13.65 0.19 -4.72
CA THR A 65 12.79 -0.04 -3.56
C THR A 65 11.78 -1.15 -3.85
N VAL A 66 11.13 -1.11 -5.01
CA VAL A 66 10.17 -2.14 -5.42
C VAL A 66 10.85 -3.50 -5.52
N THR A 67 12.06 -3.56 -6.07
CA THR A 67 12.83 -4.81 -6.18
C THR A 67 13.06 -5.43 -4.79
N VAL A 68 13.47 -4.62 -3.81
CA VAL A 68 13.68 -5.10 -2.43
C VAL A 68 12.38 -5.62 -1.83
N LEU A 69 11.27 -4.88 -1.99
CA LEU A 69 9.96 -5.27 -1.46
C LEU A 69 9.45 -6.57 -2.09
N VAL A 70 9.53 -6.68 -3.42
CA VAL A 70 9.09 -7.88 -4.15
C VAL A 70 9.94 -9.09 -3.76
N ASN A 71 11.25 -8.93 -3.66
CA ASN A 71 12.14 -10.02 -3.26
C ASN A 71 11.79 -10.53 -1.86
N LYS A 72 11.42 -9.65 -0.94
CA LYS A 72 10.98 -10.04 0.41
C LYS A 72 9.71 -10.88 0.36
N LEU A 73 8.72 -10.45 -0.44
CA LEU A 73 7.48 -11.20 -0.60
C LEU A 73 7.73 -12.56 -1.27
N ALA A 74 8.63 -12.61 -2.25
CA ALA A 74 9.01 -13.86 -2.92
C ALA A 74 9.70 -14.82 -1.96
N GLU A 75 10.62 -14.31 -1.13
CA GLU A 75 11.29 -15.09 -0.08
C GLU A 75 10.29 -15.72 0.89
N LEU A 76 9.23 -14.99 1.23
CA LEU A 76 8.17 -15.46 2.12
C LEU A 76 7.16 -16.38 1.43
N GLY A 77 7.31 -16.63 0.12
CA GLY A 77 6.41 -17.49 -0.64
C GLY A 77 5.07 -16.85 -0.97
N LEU A 78 4.96 -15.53 -0.92
CA LEU A 78 3.70 -14.81 -1.13
C LEU A 78 3.49 -14.38 -2.57
N VAL A 79 4.58 -14.19 -3.33
CA VAL A 79 4.56 -13.85 -4.75
C VAL A 79 5.59 -14.69 -5.49
N LYS A 80 5.44 -14.74 -6.81
CA LYS A 80 6.46 -15.29 -7.69
C LYS A 80 6.73 -14.30 -8.82
N LYS A 81 8.00 -14.26 -9.24
CA LYS A 81 8.48 -13.41 -10.33
C LYS A 81 8.82 -14.29 -11.52
N PHE A 82 8.57 -13.78 -12.72
CA PHE A 82 9.00 -14.46 -13.95
C PHE A 82 9.18 -13.44 -15.08
N GLN A 83 10.10 -13.78 -15.99
CA GLN A 83 10.33 -12.95 -17.17
C GLN A 83 9.21 -13.18 -18.17
N ALA A 84 8.82 -12.10 -18.87
CA ALA A 84 7.87 -12.21 -19.98
C ALA A 84 8.52 -13.01 -21.11
N ALA A 85 7.76 -13.90 -21.75
CA ALA A 85 8.25 -14.70 -22.86
C ALA A 85 8.63 -13.85 -24.06
N GLU A 86 7.91 -12.75 -24.27
CA GLU A 86 8.09 -11.83 -25.41
C GLU A 86 9.22 -10.81 -25.22
N ASP A 87 9.62 -10.50 -23.99
CA ASP A 87 10.65 -9.52 -23.69
C ASP A 87 11.27 -9.80 -22.33
N SER A 88 12.52 -10.24 -22.32
CA SER A 88 13.26 -10.59 -21.10
C SER A 88 13.51 -9.41 -20.16
N ARG A 89 13.32 -8.16 -20.64
CA ARG A 89 13.44 -6.96 -19.80
C ARG A 89 12.21 -6.73 -18.94
N VAL A 90 11.09 -7.37 -19.27
CA VAL A 90 9.83 -7.25 -18.56
C VAL A 90 9.73 -8.39 -17.54
N ILE A 91 9.53 -8.02 -16.27
CA ILE A 91 9.35 -8.97 -15.18
C ILE A 91 7.93 -8.84 -14.66
N TYR A 92 7.21 -9.95 -14.63
CA TYR A 92 5.88 -10.05 -14.05
C TYR A 92 5.96 -10.56 -12.62
N VAL A 93 5.01 -10.11 -11.81
CA VAL A 93 4.80 -10.56 -10.43
C VAL A 93 3.36 -11.00 -10.29
N GLU A 94 3.13 -12.13 -9.64
CA GLU A 94 1.78 -12.59 -9.33
C GLU A 94 1.72 -13.19 -7.93
N LEU A 95 0.53 -13.16 -7.32
CA LEU A 95 0.30 -13.74 -6.00
C LEU A 95 0.32 -15.26 -6.08
N THR A 96 0.93 -15.90 -5.08
CA THR A 96 0.75 -17.32 -4.82
C THR A 96 -0.56 -17.56 -4.07
N GLU A 97 -0.96 -18.79 -3.85
CA GLU A 97 -2.14 -19.11 -3.01
C GLU A 97 -1.98 -18.54 -1.61
N GLN A 98 -0.77 -18.64 -1.03
CA GLN A 98 -0.46 -18.03 0.28
C GLN A 98 -0.59 -16.51 0.24
N GLY A 99 -0.14 -15.88 -0.86
CA GLY A 99 -0.27 -14.44 -1.06
C GLY A 99 -1.71 -13.99 -1.14
N LYS A 100 -2.57 -14.75 -1.81
CA LYS A 100 -4.01 -14.49 -1.91
C LYS A 100 -4.69 -14.57 -0.54
N ALA A 101 -4.31 -15.53 0.28
CA ALA A 101 -4.85 -15.67 1.64
C ALA A 101 -4.44 -14.50 2.52
N LEU A 102 -3.18 -14.07 2.43
CA LEU A 102 -2.66 -12.93 3.17
C LEU A 102 -3.33 -11.62 2.72
N GLN A 103 -3.60 -11.50 1.43
CA GLN A 103 -4.26 -10.33 0.87
C GLN A 103 -5.65 -10.10 1.50
N LYS A 104 -6.40 -11.15 1.77
CA LYS A 104 -7.70 -11.03 2.46
C LYS A 104 -7.53 -10.43 3.85
N LEU A 105 -6.46 -10.81 4.56
CA LEU A 105 -6.16 -10.23 5.87
C LEU A 105 -5.81 -8.74 5.73
N PHE A 106 -5.04 -8.37 4.73
CA PHE A 106 -4.72 -6.95 4.47
C PHE A 106 -5.97 -6.12 4.16
N GLU A 107 -6.91 -6.69 3.44
CA GLU A 107 -8.21 -6.02 3.19
C GLU A 107 -8.94 -5.74 4.48
N LYS A 108 -8.96 -6.72 5.41
CA LYS A 108 -9.58 -6.56 6.72
C LYS A 108 -8.87 -5.48 7.54
N VAL A 109 -7.54 -5.50 7.58
CA VAL A 109 -6.74 -4.50 8.29
C VAL A 109 -6.98 -3.10 7.73
N SER A 110 -7.06 -2.98 6.40
CA SER A 110 -7.36 -1.71 5.73
C SER A 110 -8.77 -1.20 6.10
N ALA A 111 -9.75 -2.10 6.13
CA ALA A 111 -11.12 -1.73 6.52
C ALA A 111 -11.17 -1.25 7.97
N ASP A 112 -10.47 -1.94 8.87
CA ASP A 112 -10.37 -1.54 10.28
C ASP A 112 -9.73 -0.16 10.43
N LEU A 113 -8.68 0.11 9.65
CA LEU A 113 -8.01 1.41 9.66
C LEU A 113 -8.95 2.52 9.17
N VAL A 114 -9.64 2.30 8.05
CA VAL A 114 -10.57 3.27 7.47
C VAL A 114 -11.67 3.60 8.48
N GLN A 115 -12.23 2.58 9.13
CA GLN A 115 -13.25 2.77 10.16
C GLN A 115 -12.73 3.64 11.32
N LYS A 116 -11.51 3.39 11.75
CA LYS A 116 -10.87 4.16 12.83
C LYS A 116 -10.58 5.59 12.41
N VAL A 117 -10.05 5.78 11.20
CA VAL A 117 -9.68 7.09 10.66
C VAL A 117 -10.89 8.02 10.55
N PHE A 118 -12.01 7.50 10.06
CA PHE A 118 -13.20 8.32 9.81
C PHE A 118 -14.23 8.25 10.92
N GLN A 119 -13.85 7.78 12.09
CA GLN A 119 -14.72 7.72 13.25
C GLN A 119 -15.28 9.11 13.57
N ASN A 120 -16.61 9.20 13.71
CA ASN A 120 -17.32 10.45 14.01
C ASN A 120 -17.23 11.52 12.89
N MET A 121 -16.96 11.11 11.66
CA MET A 121 -16.96 12.00 10.50
C MET A 121 -18.15 11.68 9.59
N GLU A 122 -18.83 12.73 9.11
CA GLU A 122 -19.91 12.60 8.14
C GLU A 122 -19.34 12.34 6.74
N GLN A 123 -20.14 11.68 5.88
CA GLN A 123 -19.71 11.40 4.50
C GLN A 123 -19.34 12.65 3.71
N GLU A 124 -20.08 13.74 3.92
CA GLU A 124 -19.82 15.01 3.25
C GLU A 124 -18.47 15.59 3.66
N GLU A 125 -18.14 15.49 4.95
CA GLU A 125 -16.86 15.92 5.51
C GLU A 125 -15.70 15.09 4.93
N MET A 126 -15.89 13.78 4.82
CA MET A 126 -14.91 12.87 4.23
C MET A 126 -14.60 13.23 2.78
N LYS A 127 -15.65 13.50 1.99
CA LYS A 127 -15.50 13.89 0.57
C LYS A 127 -14.75 15.20 0.42
N LYS A 128 -15.09 16.20 1.24
CA LYS A 128 -14.41 17.50 1.21
C LYS A 128 -12.94 17.36 1.59
N LEU A 129 -12.65 16.53 2.56
CA LEU A 129 -11.27 16.25 2.98
C LEU A 129 -10.46 15.64 1.82
N GLU A 130 -10.99 14.63 1.15
CA GLU A 130 -10.31 13.97 0.04
C GLU A 130 -10.05 14.93 -1.11
N ILE A 131 -11.04 15.78 -1.44
CA ILE A 131 -10.89 16.80 -2.48
C ILE A 131 -9.77 17.77 -2.13
N SER A 132 -9.73 18.22 -0.87
CA SER A 132 -8.70 19.15 -0.40
C SER A 132 -7.31 18.51 -0.41
N LEU A 133 -7.20 17.27 0.02
CA LEU A 133 -5.94 16.52 -0.01
C LEU A 133 -5.45 16.33 -1.45
N GLN A 134 -6.37 16.02 -2.38
CA GLN A 134 -6.01 15.87 -3.79
C GLN A 134 -5.48 17.18 -4.38
N LYS A 135 -6.07 18.32 -4.02
CA LYS A 135 -5.56 19.64 -4.45
C LYS A 135 -4.13 19.86 -3.96
N ILE A 136 -3.86 19.52 -2.71
CA ILE A 136 -2.51 19.66 -2.13
C ILE A 136 -1.52 18.77 -2.91
N LEU A 137 -1.91 17.54 -3.16
CA LEU A 137 -1.07 16.59 -3.89
C LEU A 137 -0.77 17.12 -5.30
N ASP A 138 -1.80 17.58 -6.02
CA ASP A 138 -1.66 18.13 -7.38
C ASP A 138 -0.77 19.38 -7.41
N ASN A 139 -0.84 20.21 -6.37
CA ASN A 139 0.00 21.41 -6.27
C ASN A 139 1.50 21.06 -6.16
N LEU A 140 1.80 19.90 -5.63
CA LEU A 140 3.20 19.48 -5.46
C LEU A 140 3.79 18.76 -6.69
N GLY A 141 2.99 18.49 -7.68
CA GLY A 141 3.43 17.88 -8.95
C GLY A 141 3.08 16.42 -9.10
#